data_b5e534e68668390bde579b9b2e43bf0b
#
_entry.id   b5e534e68668390bde579b9b2e43bf0b
#
_cell.length_a   1.000
_cell.length_b   1.000
_cell.length_c   1.000
_cell.angle_alpha   90.00
_cell.angle_beta   90.00
_cell.angle_gamma   90.00
#
_symmetry.space_group_name_H-M   'P 1'
#
loop_
_entity.id
_entity.type
_entity.pdbx_description
1 polymer ?
#
loop_
_entity_poly.entity_id
_entity_poly.type
_entity_poly.pdbx_seq_one_letter_code
_entity_poly.pdbx_strand_id
1 'polypeptide(L)'
;RGSYWLGKTYEKIGDTESSNKWFLEGSKYLTTYYGQLSHMKVKPQEKFELDKLMFVDDDYEQEFYSKKLVAIIDLLDYLNKDKYTKHILRFLANDNVEKGSEALAAKLASDISRFDFAIQVSKIASYQKRFHNQFNYPIMSVPKFVGGRKIPDPALILSIIRQESEFDTSARSRVGAQGLMQLMPYTAKTVSKQAKLGYSKSKLTTDPEYNINLGSHYIAGLINQYKGSYPFATAAYNAGPKRVKYWKKINKDPQKKQIDYVDWVELIKFKETRNYVQRVLENYNVYRYILSQKPIYLKDFFKNQNLY
;
A
#
# COMPACT_ATOMS: atom_id res chain seq x y z
N ARG A 1 -15.25 5.61 5.27
CA ARG A 1 -14.99 6.99 5.69
C ARG A 1 -16.21 7.59 6.40
N GLY A 2 -17.40 7.53 5.77
CA GLY A 2 -18.64 8.05 6.36
C GLY A 2 -18.90 7.50 7.76
N SER A 3 -18.84 6.18 7.93
CA SER A 3 -19.06 5.51 9.22
C SER A 3 -18.11 6.00 10.32
N TYR A 4 -16.82 6.18 10.01
CA TYR A 4 -15.84 6.69 10.98
C TYR A 4 -16.21 8.12 11.45
N TRP A 5 -16.51 9.02 10.51
CA TRP A 5 -16.82 10.40 10.87
C TRP A 5 -18.18 10.56 11.54
N LEU A 6 -19.17 9.72 11.18
CA LEU A 6 -20.42 9.63 11.94
C LEU A 6 -20.16 9.16 13.37
N GLY A 7 -19.36 8.10 13.56
CA GLY A 7 -18.95 7.65 14.88
C GLY A 7 -18.28 8.76 15.69
N LYS A 8 -17.35 9.50 15.08
CA LYS A 8 -16.69 10.68 15.71
C LYS A 8 -17.66 11.81 16.06
N THR A 9 -18.66 12.05 15.24
CA THR A 9 -19.67 13.08 15.49
C THR A 9 -20.53 12.71 16.69
N TYR A 10 -21.04 11.46 16.74
CA TYR A 10 -21.82 10.97 17.87
C TYR A 10 -20.99 10.88 19.15
N GLU A 11 -19.71 10.49 19.07
CA GLU A 11 -18.77 10.54 20.21
C GLU A 11 -18.69 11.95 20.80
N LYS A 12 -18.61 12.98 19.92
CA LYS A 12 -18.49 14.38 20.35
C LYS A 12 -19.75 14.94 21.01
N ILE A 13 -20.93 14.50 20.63
CA ILE A 13 -22.20 14.94 21.24
C ILE A 13 -22.63 14.07 22.41
N GLY A 14 -21.84 13.05 22.79
CA GLY A 14 -22.09 12.19 23.95
C GLY A 14 -23.02 11.00 23.69
N ASP A 15 -23.46 10.78 22.45
CA ASP A 15 -24.26 9.61 22.06
C ASP A 15 -23.34 8.40 21.82
N THR A 16 -23.04 7.69 22.91
CA THR A 16 -22.12 6.55 22.89
C THR A 16 -22.68 5.37 22.09
N GLU A 17 -24.00 5.15 22.14
CA GLU A 17 -24.64 4.04 21.44
C GLU A 17 -24.52 4.18 19.91
N SER A 18 -24.95 5.34 19.39
CA SER A 18 -24.81 5.64 17.96
C SER A 18 -23.35 5.70 17.52
N SER A 19 -22.46 6.23 18.36
CA SER A 19 -21.02 6.26 18.09
C SER A 19 -20.47 4.85 17.90
N ASN A 20 -20.72 3.94 18.83
CA ASN A 20 -20.26 2.55 18.76
C ASN A 20 -20.85 1.82 17.56
N LYS A 21 -22.15 2.00 17.25
CA LYS A 21 -22.80 1.43 16.07
C LYS A 21 -22.04 1.80 14.78
N TRP A 22 -21.72 3.07 14.60
CA TRP A 22 -21.05 3.53 13.38
C TRP A 22 -19.57 3.11 13.31
N PHE A 23 -18.86 3.05 14.42
CA PHE A 23 -17.50 2.51 14.45
C PHE A 23 -17.50 0.99 14.18
N LEU A 24 -18.47 0.22 14.71
CA LEU A 24 -18.60 -1.20 14.40
C LEU A 24 -18.86 -1.43 12.90
N GLU A 25 -19.74 -0.62 12.29
CA GLU A 25 -19.95 -0.69 10.84
C GLU A 25 -18.68 -0.39 10.06
N GLY A 26 -17.94 0.65 10.45
CA GLY A 26 -16.66 1.00 9.83
C GLY A 26 -15.60 -0.10 9.98
N SER A 27 -15.54 -0.76 11.13
CA SER A 27 -14.53 -1.77 11.48
C SER A 27 -14.59 -3.05 10.65
N LYS A 28 -15.66 -3.27 9.89
CA LYS A 28 -15.78 -4.39 8.94
C LYS A 28 -14.80 -4.29 7.75
N TYR A 29 -14.22 -3.12 7.50
CA TYR A 29 -13.38 -2.85 6.33
C TYR A 29 -11.90 -2.68 6.72
N LEU A 30 -11.29 -3.74 7.24
CA LEU A 30 -9.95 -3.72 7.83
C LEU A 30 -8.79 -3.40 6.85
N THR A 31 -9.01 -3.53 5.55
CA THR A 31 -8.04 -3.12 4.54
C THR A 31 -8.12 -1.63 4.20
N THR A 32 -8.92 -0.83 4.92
CA THR A 32 -9.08 0.61 4.69
C THR A 32 -8.66 1.43 5.91
N TYR A 33 -8.09 2.61 5.67
CA TYR A 33 -7.64 3.55 6.71
C TYR A 33 -8.70 3.80 7.79
N TYR A 34 -9.92 4.16 7.38
CA TYR A 34 -11.00 4.43 8.34
C TYR A 34 -11.57 3.17 8.97
N GLY A 35 -11.47 2.02 8.30
CA GLY A 35 -11.83 0.74 8.89
C GLY A 35 -10.90 0.37 10.04
N GLN A 36 -9.60 0.53 9.84
CA GLN A 36 -8.60 0.33 10.88
C GLN A 36 -8.77 1.30 12.05
N LEU A 37 -9.02 2.58 11.77
CA LEU A 37 -9.30 3.58 12.82
C LEU A 37 -10.58 3.26 13.59
N SER A 38 -11.64 2.81 12.90
CA SER A 38 -12.89 2.37 13.54
C SER A 38 -12.67 1.15 14.43
N HIS A 39 -11.90 0.16 13.95
CA HIS A 39 -11.53 -1.01 14.73
C HIS A 39 -10.81 -0.64 16.02
N MET A 40 -9.85 0.28 15.95
CA MET A 40 -9.13 0.78 17.13
C MET A 40 -10.05 1.44 18.17
N LYS A 41 -11.18 2.01 17.75
CA LYS A 41 -12.17 2.65 18.63
C LYS A 41 -13.02 1.63 19.39
N VAL A 42 -13.54 0.61 18.72
CA VAL A 42 -14.51 -0.33 19.30
C VAL A 42 -13.89 -1.67 19.73
N LYS A 43 -12.72 -2.00 19.18
CA LYS A 43 -12.04 -3.28 19.39
C LYS A 43 -10.55 -3.12 19.72
N PRO A 44 -10.17 -2.23 20.66
CA PRO A 44 -8.76 -1.89 20.92
C PRO A 44 -7.92 -3.06 21.44
N GLN A 45 -8.56 -4.09 21.99
CA GLN A 45 -7.91 -5.29 22.51
C GLN A 45 -7.94 -6.46 21.52
N GLU A 46 -8.70 -6.35 20.43
CA GLU A 46 -8.70 -7.35 19.38
C GLU A 46 -7.55 -7.13 18.43
N LYS A 47 -6.93 -8.23 18.00
CA LYS A 47 -5.86 -8.20 17.01
C LYS A 47 -6.45 -8.00 15.62
N PHE A 48 -5.73 -7.28 14.78
CA PHE A 48 -6.02 -7.16 13.37
C PHE A 48 -5.72 -8.50 12.68
N GLU A 49 -6.70 -9.01 11.96
CA GLU A 49 -6.63 -10.22 11.15
C GLU A 49 -7.46 -10.02 9.90
N LEU A 50 -6.96 -10.50 8.77
CA LEU A 50 -7.69 -10.44 7.50
C LEU A 50 -8.44 -11.74 7.26
N ASP A 51 -9.52 -11.65 6.48
CA ASP A 51 -10.30 -12.81 6.06
C ASP A 51 -9.40 -13.87 5.42
N LYS A 52 -9.75 -15.15 5.68
CA LYS A 52 -9.04 -16.29 5.12
C LYS A 52 -9.16 -16.31 3.59
N LEU A 53 -8.22 -17.03 2.97
CA LEU A 53 -8.20 -17.23 1.53
C LEU A 53 -9.51 -17.85 1.04
N MET A 54 -9.97 -17.42 -0.12
CA MET A 54 -11.06 -18.11 -0.81
C MET A 54 -10.55 -19.51 -1.23
N PHE A 55 -11.30 -20.52 -0.89
CA PHE A 55 -11.06 -21.87 -1.38
C PHE A 55 -11.51 -21.94 -2.85
N VAL A 56 -10.66 -22.47 -3.69
CA VAL A 56 -10.98 -22.81 -5.08
C VAL A 56 -11.01 -24.31 -5.17
N ASP A 57 -12.03 -24.87 -5.82
CA ASP A 57 -12.16 -26.31 -6.06
C ASP A 57 -11.05 -26.81 -6.99
N ASP A 58 -10.41 -27.93 -6.63
CA ASP A 58 -9.26 -28.47 -7.38
C ASP A 58 -9.61 -28.84 -8.83
N ASP A 59 -10.83 -29.35 -9.08
CA ASP A 59 -11.26 -29.71 -10.44
C ASP A 59 -11.41 -28.43 -11.29
N TYR A 60 -11.93 -27.37 -10.70
CA TYR A 60 -12.04 -26.09 -11.39
C TYR A 60 -10.67 -25.43 -11.60
N GLU A 61 -9.73 -25.55 -10.67
CA GLU A 61 -8.37 -25.06 -10.88
C GLU A 61 -7.72 -25.77 -12.07
N GLN A 62 -7.85 -27.09 -12.20
CA GLN A 62 -7.36 -27.86 -13.36
C GLN A 62 -8.04 -27.44 -14.66
N GLU A 63 -9.38 -27.28 -14.64
CA GLU A 63 -10.14 -26.75 -15.79
C GLU A 63 -9.62 -25.38 -16.23
N PHE A 64 -9.41 -24.46 -15.26
CA PHE A 64 -8.94 -23.12 -15.52
C PHE A 64 -7.57 -23.12 -16.21
N TYR A 65 -6.60 -23.87 -15.66
CA TYR A 65 -5.24 -23.93 -16.22
C TYR A 65 -5.17 -24.70 -17.53
N SER A 66 -6.15 -25.53 -17.88
CA SER A 66 -6.24 -26.20 -19.19
C SER A 66 -6.70 -25.29 -20.33
N LYS A 67 -7.19 -24.08 -20.02
CA LYS A 67 -7.70 -23.15 -21.04
C LYS A 67 -6.60 -22.64 -21.96
N LYS A 68 -6.86 -22.62 -23.26
CA LYS A 68 -5.92 -22.10 -24.28
C LYS A 68 -5.47 -20.67 -23.98
N LEU A 69 -6.32 -19.84 -23.36
CA LEU A 69 -5.98 -18.47 -23.00
C LEU A 69 -4.90 -18.39 -21.91
N VAL A 70 -4.80 -19.37 -21.02
CA VAL A 70 -3.71 -19.46 -20.05
C VAL A 70 -2.37 -19.71 -20.76
N ALA A 71 -2.32 -20.71 -21.65
CA ALA A 71 -1.12 -20.96 -22.46
C ALA A 71 -0.71 -19.76 -23.33
N ILE A 72 -1.68 -18.97 -23.80
CA ILE A 72 -1.40 -17.72 -24.52
C ILE A 72 -0.76 -16.68 -23.62
N ILE A 73 -1.18 -16.57 -22.34
CA ILE A 73 -0.56 -15.66 -21.37
C ILE A 73 0.90 -16.00 -21.15
N ASP A 74 1.24 -17.28 -20.94
CA ASP A 74 2.62 -17.73 -20.77
C ASP A 74 3.47 -17.40 -22.00
N LEU A 75 2.93 -17.59 -23.20
CA LEU A 75 3.61 -17.21 -24.44
C LEU A 75 3.80 -15.69 -24.57
N LEU A 76 2.79 -14.90 -24.20
CA LEU A 76 2.87 -13.44 -24.27
C LEU A 76 3.88 -12.89 -23.25
N ASP A 77 3.95 -13.48 -22.06
CA ASP A 77 4.95 -13.15 -21.06
C ASP A 77 6.36 -13.46 -21.56
N TYR A 78 6.58 -14.68 -22.08
CA TYR A 78 7.85 -15.05 -22.71
C TYR A 78 8.28 -14.10 -23.84
N LEU A 79 7.33 -13.61 -24.62
CA LEU A 79 7.57 -12.65 -25.72
C LEU A 79 7.62 -11.19 -25.26
N ASN A 80 7.45 -10.89 -23.98
CA ASN A 80 7.33 -9.54 -23.42
C ASN A 80 6.21 -8.70 -24.11
N LYS A 81 5.04 -9.29 -24.37
CA LYS A 81 3.88 -8.68 -25.05
C LYS A 81 2.74 -8.31 -24.09
N ASP A 82 3.04 -7.59 -23.05
CA ASP A 82 2.12 -7.22 -21.95
C ASP A 82 0.79 -6.58 -22.35
N LYS A 83 0.77 -5.92 -23.51
CA LYS A 83 -0.44 -5.18 -23.95
C LYS A 83 -1.69 -6.06 -23.98
N TYR A 84 -1.55 -7.32 -24.35
CA TYR A 84 -2.69 -8.25 -24.48
C TYR A 84 -2.93 -9.06 -23.21
N THR A 85 -1.89 -9.36 -22.46
CA THR A 85 -1.94 -10.15 -21.21
C THR A 85 -2.97 -9.59 -20.24
N LYS A 86 -2.99 -8.28 -20.02
CA LYS A 86 -3.95 -7.62 -19.13
C LYS A 86 -5.40 -7.84 -19.54
N HIS A 87 -5.71 -7.83 -20.82
CA HIS A 87 -7.07 -8.03 -21.30
C HIS A 87 -7.52 -9.46 -21.16
N ILE A 88 -6.61 -10.42 -21.44
CA ILE A 88 -6.88 -11.85 -21.27
C ILE A 88 -7.09 -12.20 -19.79
N LEU A 89 -6.24 -11.68 -18.88
CA LEU A 89 -6.41 -11.87 -17.44
C LEU A 89 -7.77 -11.35 -16.94
N ARG A 90 -8.20 -10.19 -17.42
CA ARG A 90 -9.52 -9.65 -17.06
C ARG A 90 -10.65 -10.51 -17.60
N PHE A 91 -10.53 -11.06 -18.78
CA PHE A 91 -11.52 -11.97 -19.37
C PHE A 91 -11.59 -13.24 -18.51
N LEU A 92 -10.46 -13.88 -18.23
CA LEU A 92 -10.38 -15.07 -17.39
C LEU A 92 -10.93 -14.84 -15.97
N ALA A 93 -10.65 -13.69 -15.38
CA ALA A 93 -11.18 -13.35 -14.07
C ALA A 93 -12.71 -13.29 -14.01
N ASN A 94 -13.37 -12.94 -15.11
CA ASN A 94 -14.84 -12.85 -15.17
C ASN A 94 -15.51 -14.12 -15.72
N ASP A 95 -14.76 -15.17 -16.00
CA ASP A 95 -15.28 -16.38 -16.64
C ASP A 95 -16.26 -17.14 -15.73
N ASN A 96 -15.85 -17.45 -14.50
CA ASN A 96 -16.71 -18.10 -13.50
C ASN A 96 -16.35 -17.63 -12.09
N VAL A 97 -16.85 -16.47 -11.72
CA VAL A 97 -16.54 -15.80 -10.45
C VAL A 97 -16.94 -16.65 -9.24
N GLU A 98 -18.06 -17.36 -9.32
CA GLU A 98 -18.59 -18.22 -8.23
C GLU A 98 -17.63 -19.38 -7.93
N LYS A 99 -16.91 -19.88 -8.93
CA LYS A 99 -15.92 -20.93 -8.76
C LYS A 99 -14.50 -20.41 -8.47
N GLY A 100 -14.30 -19.09 -8.38
CA GLY A 100 -13.02 -18.50 -7.99
C GLY A 100 -12.09 -18.10 -9.17
N SER A 101 -12.62 -17.89 -10.37
CA SER A 101 -11.84 -17.45 -11.55
C SER A 101 -11.02 -16.18 -11.30
N GLU A 102 -11.51 -15.25 -10.47
CA GLU A 102 -10.75 -14.05 -10.09
C GLU A 102 -9.47 -14.39 -9.31
N ALA A 103 -9.57 -15.32 -8.35
CA ALA A 103 -8.41 -15.74 -7.55
C ALA A 103 -7.36 -16.44 -8.43
N LEU A 104 -7.81 -17.30 -9.35
CA LEU A 104 -6.93 -18.00 -10.29
C LEU A 104 -6.27 -17.05 -11.29
N ALA A 105 -7.01 -16.09 -11.83
CA ALA A 105 -6.45 -15.08 -12.72
C ALA A 105 -5.42 -14.18 -12.00
N ALA A 106 -5.69 -13.83 -10.73
CA ALA A 106 -4.72 -13.07 -9.92
C ALA A 106 -3.49 -13.92 -9.55
N LYS A 107 -3.67 -15.22 -9.29
CA LYS A 107 -2.58 -16.18 -9.09
C LYS A 107 -1.71 -16.28 -10.35
N LEU A 108 -2.31 -16.52 -11.51
CA LEU A 108 -1.62 -16.58 -12.80
C LEU A 108 -0.81 -15.30 -13.07
N ALA A 109 -1.40 -14.12 -12.80
CA ALA A 109 -0.67 -12.86 -12.94
C ALA A 109 0.54 -12.78 -12.00
N SER A 110 0.42 -13.30 -10.77
CA SER A 110 1.52 -13.35 -9.80
C SER A 110 2.61 -14.33 -10.24
N ASP A 111 2.24 -15.49 -10.79
CA ASP A 111 3.16 -16.53 -11.24
C ASP A 111 4.07 -16.04 -12.38
N ILE A 112 3.56 -15.19 -13.27
CA ILE A 112 4.35 -14.49 -14.30
C ILE A 112 4.98 -13.18 -13.78
N SER A 113 5.05 -12.97 -12.46
CA SER A 113 5.62 -11.77 -11.82
C SER A 113 4.96 -10.43 -12.21
N ARG A 114 3.74 -10.45 -12.75
CA ARG A 114 2.94 -9.27 -13.07
C ARG A 114 2.02 -8.92 -11.89
N PHE A 115 2.66 -8.56 -10.78
CA PHE A 115 1.96 -8.17 -9.55
C PHE A 115 1.00 -6.99 -9.73
N ASP A 116 1.31 -6.08 -10.66
CA ASP A 116 0.41 -5.00 -11.05
C ASP A 116 -0.93 -5.51 -11.60
N PHE A 117 -0.92 -6.57 -12.40
CA PHE A 117 -2.14 -7.19 -12.92
C PHE A 117 -2.89 -7.97 -11.83
N ALA A 118 -2.17 -8.71 -10.96
CA ALA A 118 -2.76 -9.39 -9.82
C ALA A 118 -3.50 -8.42 -8.87
N ILE A 119 -2.88 -7.28 -8.56
CA ILE A 119 -3.49 -6.21 -7.78
C ILE A 119 -4.73 -5.64 -8.47
N GLN A 120 -4.69 -5.42 -9.80
CA GLN A 120 -5.83 -4.88 -10.52
C GLN A 120 -7.04 -5.81 -10.51
N VAL A 121 -6.84 -7.12 -10.73
CA VAL A 121 -7.90 -8.13 -10.62
C VAL A 121 -8.49 -8.11 -9.20
N SER A 122 -7.64 -8.19 -8.19
CA SER A 122 -8.05 -8.21 -6.77
C SER A 122 -8.76 -6.92 -6.35
N LYS A 123 -8.38 -5.76 -6.88
CA LYS A 123 -9.06 -4.49 -6.61
C LYS A 123 -10.46 -4.45 -7.22
N ILE A 124 -10.63 -4.94 -8.44
CA ILE A 124 -11.95 -5.01 -9.09
C ILE A 124 -12.88 -5.91 -8.27
N ALA A 125 -12.42 -7.08 -7.86
CA ALA A 125 -13.15 -8.00 -6.97
C ALA A 125 -13.53 -7.33 -5.64
N SER A 126 -12.64 -6.54 -5.06
CA SER A 126 -12.90 -5.87 -3.76
C SER A 126 -14.03 -4.84 -3.81
N TYR A 127 -14.30 -4.20 -4.94
CA TYR A 127 -15.47 -3.33 -5.11
C TYR A 127 -16.80 -4.11 -5.01
N GLN A 128 -16.77 -5.40 -5.27
CA GLN A 128 -17.90 -6.31 -5.12
C GLN A 128 -17.82 -7.13 -3.81
N LYS A 129 -17.00 -6.68 -2.85
CA LYS A 129 -16.81 -7.29 -1.52
C LYS A 129 -16.18 -8.69 -1.56
N ARG A 130 -15.47 -9.07 -2.63
CA ARG A 130 -14.65 -10.29 -2.70
C ARG A 130 -13.19 -9.90 -2.52
N PHE A 131 -12.53 -10.48 -1.51
CA PHE A 131 -11.21 -10.04 -1.07
C PHE A 131 -10.16 -11.13 -1.33
N HIS A 132 -9.27 -10.89 -2.28
CA HIS A 132 -8.12 -11.75 -2.63
C HIS A 132 -6.84 -11.12 -2.06
N ASN A 133 -6.75 -11.04 -0.72
CA ASN A 133 -5.70 -10.27 -0.05
C ASN A 133 -4.29 -10.77 -0.35
N GLN A 134 -4.07 -12.06 -0.56
CA GLN A 134 -2.77 -12.62 -0.95
C GLN A 134 -2.22 -12.08 -2.25
N PHE A 135 -3.10 -11.78 -3.23
CA PHE A 135 -2.70 -11.24 -4.53
C PHE A 135 -2.78 -9.71 -4.57
N ASN A 136 -3.56 -9.11 -3.67
CA ASN A 136 -3.68 -7.67 -3.54
C ASN A 136 -2.47 -7.04 -2.82
N TYR A 137 -1.67 -7.86 -2.11
CA TYR A 137 -0.52 -7.42 -1.32
C TYR A 137 0.73 -8.27 -1.61
N PRO A 138 1.32 -8.16 -2.81
CA PRO A 138 2.53 -8.90 -3.18
C PRO A 138 3.70 -8.57 -2.25
N ILE A 139 4.62 -9.55 -2.10
CA ILE A 139 5.82 -9.41 -1.29
C ILE A 139 7.04 -9.40 -2.21
N MET A 140 7.93 -8.44 -1.99
CA MET A 140 9.25 -8.37 -2.61
C MET A 140 10.34 -8.24 -1.55
N SER A 141 11.56 -8.62 -1.89
CA SER A 141 12.72 -8.41 -1.02
C SER A 141 12.98 -6.92 -0.79
N VAL A 142 13.18 -6.55 0.47
CA VAL A 142 13.49 -5.18 0.90
C VAL A 142 14.84 -5.19 1.61
N PRO A 143 15.77 -4.28 1.28
CA PRO A 143 17.08 -4.22 1.91
C PRO A 143 16.98 -3.84 3.38
N LYS A 144 17.87 -4.39 4.23
CA LYS A 144 17.99 -3.99 5.63
C LYS A 144 18.80 -2.69 5.80
N PHE A 145 19.78 -2.49 4.94
CA PHE A 145 20.67 -1.30 4.94
C PHE A 145 20.94 -0.86 3.51
N VAL A 146 21.03 0.45 3.31
CA VAL A 146 21.46 1.06 2.05
C VAL A 146 22.40 2.21 2.34
N GLY A 147 23.62 2.19 1.80
CA GLY A 147 24.63 3.22 2.03
C GLY A 147 24.96 3.45 3.51
N GLY A 148 24.93 2.38 4.31
CA GLY A 148 25.15 2.43 5.77
C GLY A 148 23.94 2.91 6.58
N ARG A 149 22.86 3.34 5.94
CA ARG A 149 21.61 3.73 6.62
C ARG A 149 20.72 2.53 6.83
N LYS A 150 20.22 2.32 8.06
CA LYS A 150 19.19 1.35 8.36
C LYS A 150 17.89 1.73 7.66
N ILE A 151 17.27 0.76 6.99
CA ILE A 151 16.00 0.95 6.31
C ILE A 151 14.86 0.67 7.30
N PRO A 152 13.74 1.40 7.23
CA PRO A 152 12.59 1.16 8.11
C PRO A 152 11.94 -0.20 7.83
N ASP A 153 10.93 -0.52 8.63
CA ASP A 153 10.13 -1.74 8.52
C ASP A 153 9.80 -2.08 7.04
N PRO A 154 10.11 -3.29 6.56
CA PRO A 154 9.76 -3.74 5.21
C PRO A 154 8.29 -3.50 4.84
N ALA A 155 7.38 -3.62 5.81
CA ALA A 155 5.96 -3.33 5.61
C ALA A 155 5.70 -1.91 5.10
N LEU A 156 6.48 -0.91 5.55
CA LEU A 156 6.35 0.47 5.07
C LEU A 156 6.87 0.61 3.64
N ILE A 157 7.99 -0.03 3.30
CA ILE A 157 8.55 0.02 1.95
C ILE A 157 7.58 -0.61 0.95
N LEU A 158 7.06 -1.80 1.24
CA LEU A 158 6.06 -2.48 0.41
C LEU A 158 4.77 -1.64 0.26
N SER A 159 4.36 -0.94 1.32
CA SER A 159 3.21 -0.04 1.27
C SER A 159 3.39 1.13 0.32
N ILE A 160 4.60 1.70 0.29
CA ILE A 160 4.98 2.77 -0.63
C ILE A 160 5.00 2.24 -2.06
N ILE A 161 5.68 1.11 -2.32
CA ILE A 161 5.71 0.48 -3.65
C ILE A 161 4.29 0.23 -4.18
N ARG A 162 3.43 -0.34 -3.32
CA ARG A 162 2.04 -0.61 -3.68
C ARG A 162 1.26 0.67 -4.01
N GLN A 163 1.49 1.75 -3.30
CA GLN A 163 0.80 3.02 -3.54
C GLN A 163 1.36 3.77 -4.75
N GLU A 164 2.66 3.67 -5.02
CA GLU A 164 3.34 4.41 -6.09
C GLU A 164 3.15 3.77 -7.47
N SER A 165 3.31 2.46 -7.58
CA SER A 165 3.35 1.77 -8.87
C SER A 165 2.45 0.54 -8.97
N GLU A 166 1.82 0.11 -7.86
CA GLU A 166 1.17 -1.22 -7.80
C GLU A 166 2.13 -2.35 -8.20
N PHE A 167 3.42 -2.21 -7.89
CA PHE A 167 4.50 -3.14 -8.25
C PHE A 167 4.85 -3.20 -9.75
N ASP A 168 4.41 -2.25 -10.58
CA ASP A 168 4.90 -2.10 -11.94
C ASP A 168 6.33 -1.54 -11.94
N THR A 169 7.30 -2.40 -12.29
CA THR A 169 8.73 -2.05 -12.33
C THR A 169 9.03 -0.98 -13.39
N SER A 170 8.25 -0.93 -14.45
CA SER A 170 8.41 -0.04 -15.59
C SER A 170 7.62 1.27 -15.46
N ALA A 171 6.88 1.45 -14.37
CA ALA A 171 5.97 2.57 -14.16
C ALA A 171 6.63 3.93 -14.39
N ARG A 172 5.93 4.79 -15.15
CA ARG A 172 6.33 6.17 -15.41
C ARG A 172 5.14 7.10 -15.24
N SER A 173 5.25 8.06 -14.34
CA SER A 173 4.20 9.07 -14.19
C SER A 173 4.26 10.12 -15.28
N ARG A 174 3.17 10.87 -15.46
CA ARG A 174 3.10 12.00 -16.41
C ARG A 174 4.11 13.11 -16.10
N VAL A 175 4.50 13.26 -14.84
CA VAL A 175 5.49 14.25 -14.38
C VAL A 175 6.91 13.71 -14.33
N GLY A 176 7.13 12.47 -14.74
CA GLY A 176 8.46 11.86 -14.91
C GLY A 176 8.99 11.09 -13.72
N ALA A 177 8.18 10.78 -12.71
CA ALA A 177 8.55 9.82 -11.66
C ALA A 177 8.67 8.41 -12.25
N GLN A 178 9.59 7.55 -11.75
CA GLN A 178 9.99 6.32 -12.40
C GLN A 178 10.16 5.14 -11.43
N GLY A 179 9.70 3.97 -11.90
CA GLY A 179 9.90 2.66 -11.28
C GLY A 179 9.05 2.41 -10.06
N LEU A 180 9.35 1.33 -9.35
CA LEU A 180 8.56 0.80 -8.23
C LEU A 180 8.21 1.84 -7.16
N MET A 181 9.15 2.67 -6.77
CA MET A 181 8.97 3.70 -5.75
C MET A 181 8.81 5.12 -6.33
N GLN A 182 8.51 5.24 -7.63
CA GLN A 182 8.19 6.48 -8.34
C GLN A 182 9.13 7.65 -8.02
N LEU A 183 10.43 7.42 -8.16
CA LEU A 183 11.43 8.44 -7.88
C LEU A 183 11.54 9.44 -9.04
N MET A 184 11.49 10.73 -8.72
CA MET A 184 11.88 11.77 -9.66
C MET A 184 13.39 11.66 -9.97
N PRO A 185 13.82 11.75 -11.24
CA PRO A 185 15.24 11.62 -11.61
C PRO A 185 16.17 12.55 -10.83
N TYR A 186 15.73 13.77 -10.53
CA TYR A 186 16.50 14.69 -9.69
C TYR A 186 16.68 14.18 -8.26
N THR A 187 15.58 13.69 -7.65
CA THR A 187 15.63 13.09 -6.30
C THR A 187 16.51 11.86 -6.29
N ALA A 188 16.35 10.96 -7.28
CA ALA A 188 17.18 9.76 -7.41
C ALA A 188 18.68 10.10 -7.52
N LYS A 189 19.04 11.14 -8.31
CA LYS A 189 20.45 11.60 -8.44
C LYS A 189 21.01 12.13 -7.11
N THR A 190 20.20 12.84 -6.34
CA THR A 190 20.62 13.35 -5.02
C THR A 190 20.78 12.20 -4.01
N VAL A 191 19.80 11.30 -3.98
CA VAL A 191 19.80 10.15 -3.07
C VAL A 191 20.91 9.16 -3.39
N SER A 192 21.21 8.92 -4.68
CA SER A 192 22.30 8.02 -5.08
C SER A 192 23.65 8.46 -4.54
N LYS A 193 23.93 9.78 -4.54
CA LYS A 193 25.13 10.34 -3.92
C LYS A 193 25.17 10.09 -2.40
N GLN A 194 24.03 10.32 -1.71
CA GLN A 194 23.93 10.10 -0.26
C GLN A 194 24.08 8.63 0.12
N ALA A 195 23.53 7.73 -0.71
CA ALA A 195 23.59 6.29 -0.53
C ALA A 195 24.91 5.67 -1.02
N LYS A 196 25.84 6.47 -1.58
CA LYS A 196 27.10 6.01 -2.20
C LYS A 196 26.87 4.99 -3.33
N LEU A 197 25.76 5.15 -4.06
CA LEU A 197 25.42 4.37 -5.24
C LEU A 197 25.64 5.21 -6.51
N GLY A 198 26.11 4.58 -7.58
CA GLY A 198 26.24 5.26 -8.88
C GLY A 198 24.86 5.67 -9.42
N TYR A 199 24.72 6.88 -9.95
CA TYR A 199 23.45 7.30 -10.55
C TYR A 199 23.28 6.76 -11.96
N SER A 200 22.16 6.10 -12.21
CA SER A 200 21.73 5.68 -13.54
C SER A 200 20.22 5.92 -13.69
N LYS A 201 19.83 6.76 -14.67
CA LYS A 201 18.41 7.05 -14.94
C LYS A 201 17.68 5.83 -15.51
N SER A 202 18.33 5.06 -16.39
CA SER A 202 17.72 3.86 -16.99
C SER A 202 17.39 2.80 -15.94
N LYS A 203 18.29 2.59 -14.98
CA LYS A 203 18.09 1.63 -13.89
C LYS A 203 16.86 1.91 -13.01
N LEU A 204 16.32 3.12 -13.03
CA LEU A 204 15.09 3.42 -12.28
C LEU A 204 13.89 2.58 -12.74
N THR A 205 13.88 2.10 -13.98
CA THR A 205 12.80 1.27 -14.53
C THR A 205 13.25 -0.09 -15.06
N THR A 206 14.55 -0.39 -15.07
CA THR A 206 15.08 -1.66 -15.57
C THR A 206 15.75 -2.49 -14.47
N ASP A 207 15.97 -1.91 -13.29
CA ASP A 207 16.61 -2.55 -12.15
C ASP A 207 15.75 -2.30 -10.89
N PRO A 208 14.82 -3.23 -10.57
CA PRO A 208 13.92 -3.10 -9.42
C PRO A 208 14.67 -2.90 -8.09
N GLU A 209 15.75 -3.65 -7.88
CA GLU A 209 16.55 -3.56 -6.66
C GLU A 209 17.19 -2.16 -6.51
N TYR A 210 17.73 -1.62 -7.59
CA TYR A 210 18.28 -0.27 -7.60
C TYR A 210 17.23 0.78 -7.23
N ASN A 211 16.02 0.68 -7.78
CA ASN A 211 14.92 1.60 -7.47
C ASN A 211 14.49 1.49 -6.00
N ILE A 212 14.33 0.26 -5.48
CA ILE A 212 13.98 0.00 -4.08
C ILE A 212 15.08 0.53 -3.15
N ASN A 213 16.35 0.31 -3.46
CA ASN A 213 17.46 0.80 -2.65
C ASN A 213 17.42 2.33 -2.51
N LEU A 214 17.26 3.05 -3.62
CA LEU A 214 17.19 4.52 -3.59
C LEU A 214 15.94 5.02 -2.86
N GLY A 215 14.76 4.47 -3.17
CA GLY A 215 13.51 4.88 -2.54
C GLY A 215 13.49 4.60 -1.04
N SER A 216 14.02 3.44 -0.63
CA SER A 216 14.14 3.05 0.78
C SER A 216 15.10 3.97 1.54
N HIS A 217 16.24 4.32 0.96
CA HIS A 217 17.17 5.29 1.55
C HIS A 217 16.53 6.68 1.69
N TYR A 218 15.75 7.11 0.70
CA TYR A 218 15.07 8.40 0.72
C TYR A 218 14.00 8.47 1.82
N ILE A 219 13.09 7.49 1.89
CA ILE A 219 12.06 7.49 2.95
C ILE A 219 12.67 7.34 4.35
N ALA A 220 13.74 6.55 4.52
CA ALA A 220 14.48 6.46 5.79
C ALA A 220 15.02 7.82 6.22
N GLY A 221 15.55 8.60 5.27
CA GLY A 221 16.00 9.98 5.52
C GLY A 221 14.86 10.90 5.97
N LEU A 222 13.69 10.80 5.35
CA LEU A 222 12.51 11.57 5.73
C LEU A 222 11.98 11.19 7.11
N ILE A 223 11.94 9.88 7.44
CA ILE A 223 11.54 9.41 8.77
C ILE A 223 12.46 10.00 9.84
N ASN A 224 13.76 9.97 9.61
CA ASN A 224 14.73 10.57 10.52
C ASN A 224 14.51 12.09 10.64
N GLN A 225 14.34 12.81 9.53
CA GLN A 225 14.04 14.24 9.52
C GLN A 225 12.80 14.60 10.34
N TYR A 226 11.77 13.74 10.33
CA TYR A 226 10.52 13.93 11.05
C TYR A 226 10.43 13.13 12.37
N LYS A 227 11.58 12.77 12.95
CA LYS A 227 11.66 12.12 14.28
C LYS A 227 10.73 10.91 14.42
N GLY A 228 10.74 10.02 13.42
CA GLY A 228 9.95 8.80 13.41
C GLY A 228 8.49 8.93 12.94
N SER A 229 8.01 10.12 12.62
CA SER A 229 6.61 10.32 12.18
C SER A 229 6.38 9.81 10.76
N TYR A 230 5.70 8.70 10.61
CA TYR A 230 5.29 8.15 9.31
C TYR A 230 4.30 9.07 8.56
N PRO A 231 3.27 9.67 9.18
CA PRO A 231 2.40 10.60 8.47
C PRO A 231 3.16 11.78 7.84
N PHE A 232 4.13 12.34 8.55
CA PHE A 232 4.94 13.43 7.99
C PHE A 232 5.91 12.96 6.92
N ALA A 233 6.57 11.81 7.14
CA ALA A 233 7.53 11.27 6.20
C ALA A 233 6.85 10.88 4.88
N THR A 234 5.69 10.22 4.92
CA THR A 234 4.92 9.84 3.73
C THR A 234 4.34 11.05 3.00
N ALA A 235 3.82 12.06 3.74
CA ALA A 235 3.40 13.31 3.14
C ALA A 235 4.57 14.04 2.45
N ALA A 236 5.76 14.01 3.06
CA ALA A 236 6.96 14.61 2.47
C ALA A 236 7.51 13.83 1.27
N TYR A 237 7.34 12.51 1.26
CA TYR A 237 7.69 11.67 0.13
C TYR A 237 6.90 12.06 -1.12
N ASN A 238 5.58 12.20 -0.98
CA ASN A 238 4.68 12.54 -2.09
C ASN A 238 4.73 14.04 -2.48
N ALA A 239 4.64 14.96 -1.51
CA ALA A 239 4.51 16.41 -1.78
C ALA A 239 5.78 17.24 -1.55
N GLY A 240 6.82 16.62 -1.02
CA GLY A 240 8.08 17.26 -0.65
C GLY A 240 8.10 17.89 0.74
N PRO A 241 9.29 17.96 1.38
CA PRO A 241 9.46 18.46 2.75
C PRO A 241 9.01 19.90 2.96
N LYS A 242 9.14 20.77 1.95
CA LYS A 242 8.69 22.18 2.04
C LYS A 242 7.18 22.31 2.30
N ARG A 243 6.38 21.44 1.67
CA ARG A 243 4.93 21.41 1.86
C ARG A 243 4.55 20.94 3.27
N VAL A 244 5.19 19.90 3.78
CA VAL A 244 4.95 19.41 5.15
C VAL A 244 5.31 20.49 6.18
N LYS A 245 6.44 21.17 6.01
CA LYS A 245 6.81 22.32 6.89
C LYS A 245 5.72 23.39 6.90
N TYR A 246 5.17 23.72 5.73
CA TYR A 246 4.06 24.68 5.61
C TYR A 246 2.79 24.17 6.30
N TRP A 247 2.38 22.92 6.06
CA TRP A 247 1.17 22.34 6.67
C TRP A 247 1.29 22.21 8.20
N LYS A 248 2.47 21.88 8.74
CA LYS A 248 2.70 21.89 10.19
C LYS A 248 2.48 23.29 10.80
N LYS A 249 2.79 24.36 10.04
CA LYS A 249 2.57 25.73 10.51
C LYS A 249 1.08 26.09 10.52
N ILE A 250 0.34 25.79 9.45
CA ILE A 250 -1.05 26.24 9.28
C ILE A 250 -2.09 25.32 9.93
N ASN A 251 -1.82 24.01 9.99
CA ASN A 251 -2.75 23.00 10.52
C ASN A 251 -2.40 22.57 11.95
N LYS A 252 -1.52 23.31 12.66
CA LYS A 252 -0.94 22.91 13.95
C LYS A 252 -0.02 21.68 13.81
N ASP A 253 0.68 21.31 14.88
CA ASP A 253 1.71 20.28 14.86
C ASP A 253 1.36 19.12 15.81
N PRO A 254 1.04 17.91 15.29
CA PRO A 254 0.78 16.74 16.11
C PRO A 254 1.95 16.36 17.04
N GLN A 255 3.20 16.59 16.65
CA GLN A 255 4.36 16.32 17.50
C GLN A 255 4.44 17.24 18.72
N LYS A 256 3.76 18.39 18.65
CA LYS A 256 3.59 19.33 19.77
C LYS A 256 2.28 19.12 20.53
N LYS A 257 1.54 18.05 20.24
CA LYS A 257 0.22 17.73 20.83
C LYS A 257 -0.85 18.83 20.62
N GLN A 258 -0.71 19.63 19.55
CA GLN A 258 -1.66 20.71 19.23
C GLN A 258 -2.90 20.20 18.47
N ILE A 259 -2.79 19.02 17.85
CA ILE A 259 -3.81 18.32 17.07
C ILE A 259 -3.42 16.85 17.03
N ASP A 260 -4.36 15.93 16.80
CA ASP A 260 -4.01 14.55 16.53
C ASP A 260 -3.59 14.31 15.08
N TYR A 261 -2.96 13.16 14.81
CA TYR A 261 -2.47 12.85 13.46
C TYR A 261 -3.59 12.58 12.46
N VAL A 262 -4.74 12.06 12.90
CA VAL A 262 -5.89 11.80 12.01
C VAL A 262 -6.43 13.11 11.48
N ASP A 263 -6.68 14.06 12.38
CA ASP A 263 -7.18 15.38 12.02
C ASP A 263 -6.17 16.17 11.18
N TRP A 264 -4.87 16.07 11.52
CA TRP A 264 -3.82 16.69 10.71
C TRP A 264 -3.78 16.19 9.27
N VAL A 265 -3.92 14.87 9.08
CA VAL A 265 -3.95 14.25 7.74
C VAL A 265 -5.17 14.74 6.95
N GLU A 266 -6.34 14.89 7.61
CA GLU A 266 -7.54 15.44 6.97
C GLU A 266 -7.37 16.89 6.50
N LEU A 267 -6.58 17.69 7.23
CA LEU A 267 -6.31 19.09 6.91
C LEU A 267 -5.24 19.27 5.81
N ILE A 268 -4.63 18.20 5.28
CA ILE A 268 -3.74 18.30 4.13
C ILE A 268 -4.55 18.82 2.93
N LYS A 269 -4.19 20.00 2.42
CA LYS A 269 -4.92 20.67 1.34
C LYS A 269 -4.89 19.89 0.01
N PHE A 270 -3.77 19.22 -0.29
CA PHE A 270 -3.65 18.42 -1.50
C PHE A 270 -4.39 17.09 -1.32
N LYS A 271 -5.52 16.94 -2.02
CA LYS A 271 -6.34 15.72 -1.99
C LYS A 271 -5.51 14.47 -2.32
N GLU A 272 -4.62 14.57 -3.29
CA GLU A 272 -3.72 13.50 -3.68
C GLU A 272 -2.82 13.09 -2.50
N THR A 273 -2.11 14.04 -1.89
CA THR A 273 -1.21 13.75 -0.77
C THR A 273 -1.95 13.25 0.47
N ARG A 274 -3.13 13.80 0.76
CA ARG A 274 -3.98 13.30 1.84
C ARG A 274 -4.34 11.84 1.64
N ASN A 275 -4.84 11.50 0.45
CA ASN A 275 -5.18 10.13 0.10
C ASN A 275 -3.93 9.22 0.11
N TYR A 276 -2.81 9.72 -0.38
CA TYR A 276 -1.53 9.00 -0.37
C TYR A 276 -1.13 8.58 1.05
N VAL A 277 -1.11 9.51 1.98
CA VAL A 277 -0.79 9.23 3.40
C VAL A 277 -1.72 8.17 3.96
N GLN A 278 -3.04 8.33 3.76
CA GLN A 278 -4.03 7.37 4.25
C GLN A 278 -3.80 5.97 3.65
N ARG A 279 -3.56 5.88 2.34
CA ARG A 279 -3.32 4.62 1.64
C ARG A 279 -2.02 3.93 2.04
N VAL A 280 -0.94 4.67 2.20
CA VAL A 280 0.33 4.09 2.68
C VAL A 280 0.17 3.55 4.08
N LEU A 281 -0.50 4.29 4.98
CA LEU A 281 -0.67 3.87 6.38
C LEU A 281 -1.62 2.67 6.52
N GLU A 282 -2.71 2.58 5.75
CA GLU A 282 -3.58 1.38 5.77
C GLU A 282 -2.84 0.15 5.25
N ASN A 283 -2.12 0.29 4.12
CA ASN A 283 -1.32 -0.77 3.55
C ASN A 283 -0.20 -1.23 4.51
N TYR A 284 0.41 -0.30 5.26
CA TYR A 284 1.44 -0.62 6.24
C TYR A 284 0.97 -1.63 7.28
N ASN A 285 -0.22 -1.46 7.82
CA ASN A 285 -0.76 -2.43 8.79
C ASN A 285 -1.10 -3.78 8.14
N VAL A 286 -1.62 -3.77 6.92
CA VAL A 286 -1.87 -5.00 6.17
C VAL A 286 -0.55 -5.76 5.94
N TYR A 287 0.50 -5.07 5.49
CA TYR A 287 1.81 -5.70 5.31
C TYR A 287 2.45 -6.16 6.61
N ARG A 288 2.29 -5.42 7.72
CA ARG A 288 2.74 -5.89 9.04
C ARG A 288 2.09 -7.22 9.42
N TYR A 289 0.78 -7.36 9.18
CA TYR A 289 0.07 -8.61 9.40
C TYR A 289 0.61 -9.73 8.50
N ILE A 290 0.70 -9.50 7.20
CA ILE A 290 1.16 -10.49 6.23
C ILE A 290 2.60 -10.95 6.52
N LEU A 291 3.52 -10.02 6.78
CA LEU A 291 4.93 -10.34 7.05
C LEU A 291 5.15 -10.99 8.42
N SER A 292 4.31 -10.69 9.42
CA SER A 292 4.37 -11.33 10.73
C SER A 292 3.81 -12.74 10.74
N GLN A 293 2.94 -13.07 9.79
CA GLN A 293 2.15 -14.30 9.73
C GLN A 293 1.31 -14.55 11.00
N LYS A 294 1.00 -13.50 11.75
CA LYS A 294 0.21 -13.54 12.99
C LYS A 294 -0.64 -12.28 13.11
N PRO A 295 -1.81 -12.37 13.78
CA PRO A 295 -2.60 -11.20 14.12
C PRO A 295 -1.81 -10.16 14.91
N ILE A 296 -1.96 -8.87 14.58
CA ILE A 296 -1.25 -7.74 15.17
C ILE A 296 -2.19 -6.76 15.86
N TYR A 297 -1.67 -5.98 16.81
CA TYR A 297 -2.41 -4.86 17.39
C TYR A 297 -2.22 -3.59 16.56
N LEU A 298 -3.31 -2.81 16.38
CA LEU A 298 -3.29 -1.54 15.64
C LEU A 298 -3.03 -0.32 16.54
N LYS A 299 -3.10 -0.47 17.87
CA LYS A 299 -3.07 0.63 18.85
C LYS A 299 -1.91 1.62 18.74
N ASP A 300 -0.79 1.20 18.16
CA ASP A 300 0.42 2.01 18.03
C ASP A 300 0.60 2.64 16.63
N PHE A 301 -0.45 2.59 15.82
CA PHE A 301 -0.46 3.05 14.43
C PHE A 301 0.06 4.48 14.20
N PHE A 302 -0.25 5.41 15.12
CA PHE A 302 0.19 6.80 15.08
C PHE A 302 1.16 7.20 16.19
N LYS A 303 1.40 6.33 17.16
CA LYS A 303 2.29 6.64 18.30
C LYS A 303 3.73 6.36 17.92
N ASN A 304 4.55 7.39 18.15
CA ASN A 304 6.03 7.35 18.20
C ASN A 304 6.64 6.03 17.78
N GLN A 305 6.77 5.84 16.50
CA GLN A 305 7.54 4.72 15.99
C GLN A 305 8.99 5.16 16.05
N ASN A 306 9.54 5.18 17.25
CA ASN A 306 10.98 5.23 17.46
C ASN A 306 11.55 3.91 16.96
N LEU A 307 11.81 3.85 15.66
CA LEU A 307 12.48 2.73 15.00
C LEU A 307 14.01 2.84 15.10
N TYR A 308 14.52 3.68 15.99
CA TYR A 308 15.95 3.91 16.18
C TYR A 308 16.31 3.89 17.65
#